data_757934137c74444813b7ab1237e0a5cc
#
_entry.id   757934137c74444813b7ab1237e0a5cc
#
_cell.length_a   1.000
_cell.length_b   1.000
_cell.length_c   1.000
_cell.angle_alpha   90.00
_cell.angle_beta   90.00
_cell.angle_gamma   90.00
#
_symmetry.space_group_name_H-M   'P 1'
#
loop_
_entity.id
_entity.type
_entity.pdbx_description
1 polymer ?
#
loop_
_entity_poly.entity_id
_entity_poly.type
_entity_poly.pdbx_seq_one_letter_code
_entity_poly.pdbx_strand_id
1 'polypeptide(L)'
;MLNLLDILIEKHREKVIVGATMFYWLALVSFANIQKSPFINLIIGLLCGVLVLWGLSKREDIDSFISVFKKSDTYIFVGKCLFLYYGINWTVNAILLNLFKNELPPLKNQEMVTDLKTAIPVLTWYAYVLLFAPLFEELFRDLLVGKLFKSYPLIGCIVSWFAFTLLHLVVFNWYSFLIYGFLSFIITLVYYIKRDVRYSFLAHLSINLLSVFIMLMFGR
;
A
#
# COMPACT_ATOMS: atom_id res chain seq x y z
N MET A 1 -7.11 -6.74 -37.89
CA MET A 1 -7.29 -5.28 -37.98
C MET A 1 -7.80 -4.82 -36.62
N LEU A 2 -6.94 -4.29 -35.77
CA LEU A 2 -7.35 -3.71 -34.49
C LEU A 2 -8.29 -2.55 -34.77
N ASN A 3 -9.42 -2.53 -34.09
CA ASN A 3 -10.41 -1.46 -34.24
C ASN A 3 -9.77 -0.14 -33.75
N LEU A 4 -10.08 0.99 -34.35
CA LEU A 4 -9.57 2.31 -33.96
C LEU A 4 -9.80 2.56 -32.44
N LEU A 5 -10.88 2.01 -31.93
CA LEU A 5 -11.23 2.06 -30.51
C LEU A 5 -10.21 1.31 -29.62
N ASP A 6 -9.71 0.14 -30.08
CA ASP A 6 -8.73 -0.65 -29.33
C ASP A 6 -7.37 0.08 -29.26
N ILE A 7 -6.99 0.76 -30.35
CA ILE A 7 -5.76 1.57 -30.41
C ILE A 7 -5.88 2.79 -29.48
N LEU A 8 -7.03 3.44 -29.46
CA LEU A 8 -7.27 4.59 -28.57
C LEU A 8 -7.31 4.15 -27.10
N ILE A 9 -7.95 3.02 -26.80
CA ILE A 9 -7.99 2.44 -25.47
C ILE A 9 -6.57 2.10 -25.01
N GLU A 10 -5.79 1.43 -25.83
CA GLU A 10 -4.41 1.06 -25.51
C GLU A 10 -3.52 2.27 -25.22
N LYS A 11 -3.60 3.31 -26.05
CA LYS A 11 -2.85 4.57 -25.89
C LYS A 11 -3.19 5.31 -24.59
N HIS A 12 -4.39 5.10 -24.04
CA HIS A 12 -4.84 5.82 -22.85
C HIS A 12 -4.84 5.00 -21.56
N ARG A 13 -4.63 3.68 -21.62
CA ARG A 13 -4.68 2.78 -20.44
C ARG A 13 -3.72 3.21 -19.33
N GLU A 14 -2.47 3.46 -19.65
CA GLU A 14 -1.49 3.93 -18.69
C GLU A 14 -1.89 5.27 -18.06
N LYS A 15 -2.45 6.18 -18.86
CA LYS A 15 -2.96 7.46 -18.36
C LYS A 15 -4.15 7.28 -17.42
N VAL A 16 -5.02 6.29 -17.69
CA VAL A 16 -6.15 5.97 -16.81
C VAL A 16 -5.67 5.40 -15.48
N ILE A 17 -4.70 4.48 -15.49
CA ILE A 17 -4.12 3.92 -14.26
C ILE A 17 -3.47 5.04 -13.44
N VAL A 18 -2.63 5.85 -14.06
CA VAL A 18 -1.96 6.99 -13.39
C VAL A 18 -3.00 7.99 -12.89
N GLY A 19 -3.98 8.35 -13.72
CA GLY A 19 -5.04 9.29 -13.35
C GLY A 19 -5.90 8.79 -12.18
N ALA A 20 -6.32 7.52 -12.21
CA ALA A 20 -7.09 6.92 -11.13
C ALA A 20 -6.27 6.84 -9.82
N THR A 21 -4.99 6.49 -9.91
CA THR A 21 -4.08 6.46 -8.76
C THR A 21 -3.89 7.86 -8.17
N MET A 22 -3.62 8.86 -8.99
CA MET A 22 -3.46 10.25 -8.55
C MET A 22 -4.76 10.80 -7.96
N PHE A 23 -5.91 10.51 -8.58
CA PHE A 23 -7.21 10.93 -8.08
C PHE A 23 -7.52 10.30 -6.72
N TYR A 24 -7.23 9.02 -6.54
CA TYR A 24 -7.37 8.35 -5.26
C TYR A 24 -6.54 9.04 -4.16
N TRP A 25 -5.27 9.33 -4.44
CA TRP A 25 -4.39 10.00 -3.49
C TRP A 25 -4.81 11.44 -3.20
N LEU A 26 -5.19 12.20 -4.23
CA LEU A 26 -5.71 13.56 -4.04
C LEU A 26 -7.00 13.56 -3.22
N ALA A 27 -7.88 12.59 -3.48
CA ALA A 27 -9.08 12.40 -2.70
C ALA A 27 -8.73 12.09 -1.24
N LEU A 28 -7.84 11.14 -0.96
CA LEU A 28 -7.42 10.84 0.41
C LEU A 28 -6.85 12.07 1.13
N VAL A 29 -5.94 12.82 0.50
CA VAL A 29 -5.34 14.02 1.10
C VAL A 29 -6.39 15.12 1.31
N SER A 30 -7.26 15.34 0.33
CA SER A 30 -8.31 16.35 0.41
C SER A 30 -9.40 15.98 1.44
N PHE A 31 -9.70 14.68 1.54
CA PHE A 31 -10.71 14.12 2.44
C PHE A 31 -10.14 13.68 3.79
N ALA A 32 -8.84 13.80 4.04
CA ALA A 32 -8.26 13.60 5.39
C ALA A 32 -8.93 14.54 6.43
N ASN A 33 -9.44 15.70 5.99
CA ASN A 33 -10.33 16.55 6.79
C ASN A 33 -11.81 16.06 6.81
N ILE A 34 -12.20 15.12 5.94
CA ILE A 34 -13.51 14.45 5.94
C ILE A 34 -13.37 13.07 6.62
N GLN A 35 -12.62 13.00 7.71
CA GLN A 35 -12.62 11.85 8.63
C GLN A 35 -14.03 11.47 9.13
N LYS A 36 -15.03 12.23 8.74
CA LYS A 36 -16.44 12.05 9.11
C LYS A 36 -17.19 11.03 8.24
N SER A 37 -16.60 10.52 7.15
CA SER A 37 -17.27 9.51 6.31
C SER A 37 -16.31 8.49 5.70
N PRO A 38 -15.94 7.44 6.44
CA PRO A 38 -15.13 6.33 5.92
C PRO A 38 -15.79 5.66 4.70
N PHE A 39 -17.11 5.79 4.57
CA PHE A 39 -17.89 5.25 3.46
C PHE A 39 -17.58 5.96 2.13
N ILE A 40 -17.37 7.27 2.12
CA ILE A 40 -17.00 8.03 0.91
C ILE A 40 -15.62 7.59 0.42
N ASN A 41 -14.63 7.47 1.31
CA ASN A 41 -13.29 6.99 0.96
C ASN A 41 -13.33 5.57 0.38
N LEU A 42 -14.18 4.71 0.93
CA LEU A 42 -14.39 3.37 0.40
C LEU A 42 -14.96 3.40 -1.02
N ILE A 43 -16.00 4.20 -1.28
CA ILE A 43 -16.62 4.33 -2.62
C ILE A 43 -15.57 4.83 -3.61
N ILE A 44 -14.82 5.88 -3.28
CA ILE A 44 -13.75 6.41 -4.14
C ILE A 44 -12.70 5.34 -4.39
N GLY A 45 -12.25 4.63 -3.35
CA GLY A 45 -11.28 3.54 -3.48
C GLY A 45 -11.78 2.43 -4.39
N LEU A 46 -13.04 2.01 -4.26
CA LEU A 46 -13.65 0.99 -5.12
C LEU A 46 -13.75 1.45 -6.58
N LEU A 47 -14.21 2.69 -6.82
CA LEU A 47 -14.31 3.25 -8.18
C LEU A 47 -12.93 3.35 -8.84
N CYS A 48 -11.95 3.88 -8.14
CA CYS A 48 -10.57 3.94 -8.64
C CYS A 48 -10.00 2.53 -8.84
N GLY A 49 -10.29 1.59 -7.93
CA GLY A 49 -9.88 0.19 -8.05
C GLY A 49 -10.42 -0.47 -9.32
N VAL A 50 -11.70 -0.26 -9.63
CA VAL A 50 -12.31 -0.75 -10.88
C VAL A 50 -11.61 -0.16 -12.11
N LEU A 51 -11.29 1.14 -12.10
CA LEU A 51 -10.58 1.78 -13.21
C LEU A 51 -9.16 1.24 -13.38
N VAL A 52 -8.43 0.99 -12.28
CA VAL A 52 -7.10 0.38 -12.32
C VAL A 52 -7.18 -1.06 -12.81
N LEU A 53 -8.11 -1.86 -12.28
CA LEU A 53 -8.30 -3.25 -12.73
C LEU A 53 -8.71 -3.31 -14.20
N TRP A 54 -9.56 -2.41 -14.67
CA TRP A 54 -9.88 -2.27 -16.08
C TRP A 54 -8.62 -1.91 -16.90
N GLY A 55 -7.82 -0.96 -16.42
CA GLY A 55 -6.54 -0.61 -17.03
C GLY A 55 -5.56 -1.79 -17.12
N LEU A 56 -5.58 -2.72 -16.14
CA LEU A 56 -4.73 -3.91 -16.08
C LEU A 56 -5.38 -5.14 -16.76
N SER A 57 -6.58 -5.02 -17.33
CA SER A 57 -7.39 -6.16 -17.80
C SER A 57 -6.91 -6.82 -19.09
N LYS A 58 -5.84 -6.35 -19.74
CA LYS A 58 -5.21 -7.13 -20.81
C LYS A 58 -4.70 -8.44 -20.24
N ARG A 59 -4.98 -9.54 -20.97
CA ARG A 59 -4.54 -10.87 -20.57
C ARG A 59 -3.02 -10.96 -20.35
N GLU A 60 -2.25 -10.30 -21.19
CA GLU A 60 -0.79 -10.24 -21.07
C GLU A 60 -0.32 -9.55 -19.77
N ASP A 61 -1.00 -8.49 -19.35
CA ASP A 61 -0.70 -7.78 -18.10
C ASP A 61 -1.05 -8.66 -16.89
N ILE A 62 -2.18 -9.37 -16.94
CA ILE A 62 -2.61 -10.29 -15.89
C ILE A 62 -1.67 -11.49 -15.82
N ASP A 63 -1.34 -12.13 -16.95
CA ASP A 63 -0.44 -13.26 -17.00
C ASP A 63 0.98 -12.87 -16.53
N SER A 64 1.44 -11.69 -16.93
CA SER A 64 2.69 -11.11 -16.46
C SER A 64 2.64 -10.85 -14.94
N PHE A 65 1.55 -10.27 -14.43
CA PHE A 65 1.38 -10.02 -13.00
C PHE A 65 1.40 -11.35 -12.21
N ILE A 66 0.63 -12.33 -12.65
CA ILE A 66 0.53 -13.65 -12.00
C ILE A 66 1.86 -14.42 -12.09
N SER A 67 2.67 -14.22 -13.14
CA SER A 67 3.92 -14.94 -13.32
C SER A 67 4.91 -14.79 -12.16
N VAL A 68 4.90 -13.66 -11.48
CA VAL A 68 5.75 -13.40 -10.29
C VAL A 68 5.32 -14.26 -9.12
N PHE A 69 4.01 -14.48 -8.97
CA PHE A 69 3.45 -15.31 -7.88
C PHE A 69 3.66 -16.82 -8.08
N LYS A 70 4.06 -17.26 -9.27
CA LYS A 70 4.37 -18.67 -9.55
C LYS A 70 5.82 -19.06 -9.22
N LYS A 71 6.68 -18.07 -8.91
CA LYS A 71 8.12 -18.31 -8.66
C LYS A 71 8.37 -18.55 -7.18
N SER A 72 8.97 -19.68 -6.82
CA SER A 72 9.36 -19.99 -5.43
C SER A 72 10.28 -18.95 -4.82
N ASP A 73 11.23 -18.44 -5.62
CA ASP A 73 12.18 -17.40 -5.16
C ASP A 73 11.49 -16.11 -4.75
N THR A 74 10.31 -15.82 -5.31
CA THR A 74 9.50 -14.66 -4.90
C THR A 74 9.05 -14.82 -3.45
N TYR A 75 8.53 -15.99 -3.09
CA TYR A 75 8.06 -16.25 -1.72
C TYR A 75 9.19 -16.28 -0.70
N ILE A 76 10.35 -16.84 -1.07
CA ILE A 76 11.54 -16.82 -0.24
C ILE A 76 11.98 -15.37 0.01
N PHE A 77 12.00 -14.54 -1.03
CA PHE A 77 12.36 -13.14 -0.91
C PHE A 77 11.37 -12.37 -0.04
N VAL A 78 10.07 -12.52 -0.28
CA VAL A 78 9.01 -11.88 0.53
C VAL A 78 9.07 -12.38 1.97
N GLY A 79 9.27 -13.68 2.19
CA GLY A 79 9.44 -14.25 3.53
C GLY A 79 10.61 -13.63 4.31
N LYS A 80 11.75 -13.39 3.65
CA LYS A 80 12.88 -12.65 4.26
C LYS A 80 12.49 -11.21 4.62
N CYS A 81 11.73 -10.53 3.77
CA CYS A 81 11.26 -9.18 4.04
C CYS A 81 10.27 -9.14 5.23
N LEU A 82 9.36 -10.11 5.31
CA LEU A 82 8.45 -10.25 6.45
C LEU A 82 9.20 -10.51 7.75
N PHE A 83 10.15 -11.44 7.73
CA PHE A 83 10.99 -11.75 8.90
C PHE A 83 11.74 -10.51 9.38
N LEU A 84 12.35 -9.76 8.45
CA LEU A 84 13.06 -8.52 8.76
C LEU A 84 12.10 -7.47 9.33
N TYR A 85 10.95 -7.25 8.69
CA TYR A 85 9.96 -6.27 9.14
C TYR A 85 9.44 -6.58 10.54
N TYR A 86 8.93 -7.80 10.76
CA TYR A 86 8.34 -8.16 12.06
C TYR A 86 9.40 -8.32 13.14
N GLY A 87 10.58 -8.87 12.81
CA GLY A 87 11.69 -9.00 13.76
C GLY A 87 12.15 -7.65 14.30
N ILE A 88 12.35 -6.66 13.42
CA ILE A 88 12.75 -5.31 13.86
C ILE A 88 11.59 -4.62 14.55
N ASN A 89 10.37 -4.71 14.01
CA ASN A 89 9.19 -4.05 14.58
C ASN A 89 8.95 -4.55 16.02
N TRP A 90 8.97 -5.85 16.26
CA TRP A 90 8.80 -6.41 17.61
C TRP A 90 9.93 -6.02 18.54
N THR A 91 11.19 -6.03 18.08
CA THR A 91 12.33 -5.61 18.88
C THR A 91 12.22 -4.13 19.26
N VAL A 92 11.93 -3.26 18.30
CA VAL A 92 11.75 -1.82 18.54
C VAL A 92 10.58 -1.60 19.51
N ASN A 93 9.45 -2.23 19.29
CA ASN A 93 8.29 -2.10 20.19
C ASN A 93 8.60 -2.60 21.60
N ALA A 94 9.30 -3.72 21.76
CA ALA A 94 9.68 -4.23 23.08
C ALA A 94 10.60 -3.25 23.81
N ILE A 95 11.58 -2.64 23.12
CA ILE A 95 12.44 -1.63 23.68
C ILE A 95 11.65 -0.38 24.08
N LEU A 96 10.79 0.12 23.19
CA LEU A 96 10.02 1.33 23.45
C LEU A 96 9.02 1.14 24.59
N LEU A 97 8.33 -0.01 24.67
CA LEU A 97 7.40 -0.32 25.76
C LEU A 97 8.13 -0.34 27.12
N ASN A 98 9.33 -0.90 27.18
CA ASN A 98 10.14 -0.88 28.39
C ASN A 98 10.60 0.54 28.75
N LEU A 99 11.09 1.33 27.80
CA LEU A 99 11.58 2.69 28.02
C LEU A 99 10.46 3.64 28.47
N PHE A 100 9.29 3.54 27.87
CA PHE A 100 8.14 4.40 28.13
C PHE A 100 7.10 3.78 29.07
N LYS A 101 7.48 2.73 29.82
CA LYS A 101 6.62 2.07 30.84
C LYS A 101 5.22 1.71 30.33
N ASN A 102 5.15 1.22 29.09
CA ASN A 102 3.92 0.90 28.36
C ASN A 102 3.03 2.10 27.97
N GLU A 103 3.51 3.34 28.10
CA GLU A 103 2.79 4.55 27.70
C GLU A 103 3.22 5.02 26.31
N LEU A 104 2.88 4.24 25.27
CA LEU A 104 3.12 4.64 23.88
C LEU A 104 1.92 5.39 23.30
N PRO A 105 2.16 6.43 22.47
CA PRO A 105 1.06 7.12 21.79
C PRO A 105 0.26 6.15 20.91
N PRO A 106 -1.06 6.38 20.74
CA PRO A 106 -1.89 5.52 19.91
C PRO A 106 -1.53 5.62 18.43
N LEU A 107 -1.67 4.52 17.71
CA LEU A 107 -1.55 4.45 16.25
C LEU A 107 -2.90 4.83 15.61
N LYS A 108 -3.18 6.11 15.45
CA LYS A 108 -4.48 6.61 14.99
C LYS A 108 -4.93 6.04 13.64
N ASN A 109 -4.02 5.81 12.71
CA ASN A 109 -4.35 5.16 11.45
C ASN A 109 -4.84 3.72 11.68
N GLN A 110 -4.23 2.97 12.61
CA GLN A 110 -4.66 1.61 12.95
C GLN A 110 -6.03 1.61 13.61
N GLU A 111 -6.30 2.56 14.51
CA GLU A 111 -7.64 2.74 15.11
C GLU A 111 -8.69 2.98 14.02
N MET A 112 -8.44 3.91 13.08
CA MET A 112 -9.35 4.19 11.96
C MET A 112 -9.62 2.95 11.09
N VAL A 113 -8.60 2.16 10.78
CA VAL A 113 -8.76 0.91 10.02
C VAL A 113 -9.60 -0.10 10.80
N THR A 114 -9.44 -0.15 12.13
CA THR A 114 -10.24 -1.03 13.00
C THR A 114 -11.69 -0.55 13.10
N ASP A 115 -11.91 0.75 13.25
CA ASP A 115 -13.26 1.34 13.28
C ASP A 115 -14.01 1.12 11.96
N LEU A 116 -13.31 1.22 10.83
CA LEU A 116 -13.86 0.94 9.52
C LEU A 116 -14.40 -0.50 9.42
N LYS A 117 -13.75 -1.48 10.08
CA LYS A 117 -14.21 -2.88 10.11
C LYS A 117 -15.63 -3.02 10.68
N THR A 118 -16.00 -2.17 11.64
CA THR A 118 -17.34 -2.19 12.24
C THR A 118 -18.37 -1.39 11.43
N ALA A 119 -17.91 -0.46 10.60
CA ALA A 119 -18.75 0.47 9.84
C ALA A 119 -19.19 -0.06 8.46
N ILE A 120 -18.49 -1.07 7.90
CA ILE A 120 -18.76 -1.61 6.56
C ILE A 120 -18.79 -3.14 6.57
N PRO A 121 -19.39 -3.77 5.53
CA PRO A 121 -19.38 -5.23 5.41
C PRO A 121 -17.96 -5.80 5.47
N VAL A 122 -17.78 -6.85 6.24
CA VAL A 122 -16.44 -7.41 6.53
C VAL A 122 -15.65 -7.82 5.28
N LEU A 123 -16.31 -8.36 4.27
CA LEU A 123 -15.66 -8.71 2.99
C LEU A 123 -15.14 -7.47 2.26
N THR A 124 -15.87 -6.37 2.32
CA THR A 124 -15.47 -5.09 1.74
C THR A 124 -14.27 -4.51 2.47
N TRP A 125 -14.25 -4.64 3.80
CA TRP A 125 -13.10 -4.24 4.62
C TRP A 125 -11.84 -5.05 4.26
N TYR A 126 -11.95 -6.38 4.12
CA TYR A 126 -10.82 -7.22 3.69
C TYR A 126 -10.33 -6.83 2.29
N ALA A 127 -11.24 -6.64 1.33
CA ALA A 127 -10.87 -6.22 -0.01
C ALA A 127 -10.13 -4.87 0.00
N TYR A 128 -10.59 -3.93 0.81
CA TYR A 128 -9.96 -2.62 0.95
C TYR A 128 -8.55 -2.74 1.55
N VAL A 129 -8.41 -3.35 2.72
CA VAL A 129 -7.14 -3.39 3.47
C VAL A 129 -6.10 -4.28 2.80
N LEU A 130 -6.53 -5.41 2.23
CA LEU A 130 -5.61 -6.39 1.67
C LEU A 130 -5.30 -6.14 0.19
N LEU A 131 -6.22 -5.57 -0.57
CA LEU A 131 -6.07 -5.49 -2.02
C LEU A 131 -5.96 -4.05 -2.52
N PHE A 132 -6.97 -3.23 -2.27
CA PHE A 132 -7.04 -1.90 -2.87
C PHE A 132 -6.03 -0.93 -2.29
N ALA A 133 -5.92 -0.82 -0.97
CA ALA A 133 -4.97 0.10 -0.34
C ALA A 133 -3.52 -0.23 -0.75
N PRO A 134 -3.01 -1.48 -0.58
CA PRO A 134 -1.67 -1.83 -1.05
C PRO A 134 -1.47 -1.61 -2.56
N LEU A 135 -2.48 -1.91 -3.39
CA LEU A 135 -2.37 -1.73 -4.84
C LEU A 135 -2.13 -0.26 -5.20
N PHE A 136 -2.95 0.65 -4.66
CA PHE A 136 -2.80 2.08 -4.95
C PHE A 136 -1.50 2.65 -4.40
N GLU A 137 -1.09 2.23 -3.23
CA GLU A 137 0.13 2.68 -2.60
C GLU A 137 1.36 2.24 -3.37
N GLU A 138 1.37 1.01 -3.89
CA GLU A 138 2.47 0.53 -4.70
C GLU A 138 2.47 1.11 -6.13
N LEU A 139 1.32 1.34 -6.73
CA LEU A 139 1.23 2.07 -8.01
C LEU A 139 1.72 3.52 -7.87
N PHE A 140 1.44 4.17 -6.73
CA PHE A 140 1.97 5.50 -6.45
C PHE A 140 3.50 5.47 -6.28
N ARG A 141 4.04 4.43 -5.63
CA ARG A 141 5.48 4.20 -5.52
C ARG A 141 6.12 3.99 -6.88
N ASP A 142 5.52 3.17 -7.74
CA ASP A 142 5.98 2.95 -9.11
C ASP A 142 5.97 4.25 -9.92
N LEU A 143 4.92 5.08 -9.78
CA LEU A 143 4.84 6.39 -10.41
C LEU A 143 6.00 7.30 -9.95
N LEU A 144 6.28 7.36 -8.67
CA LEU A 144 7.37 8.18 -8.14
C LEU A 144 8.74 7.63 -8.54
N VAL A 145 9.06 6.40 -8.17
CA VAL A 145 10.41 5.83 -8.33
C VAL A 145 10.67 5.34 -9.74
N GLY A 146 9.68 4.68 -10.34
CA GLY A 146 9.81 4.05 -11.66
C GLY A 146 9.67 5.01 -12.83
N LYS A 147 8.87 6.07 -12.68
CA LYS A 147 8.55 6.99 -13.78
C LYS A 147 9.08 8.40 -13.53
N LEU A 148 8.63 9.08 -12.48
CA LEU A 148 8.94 10.49 -12.23
C LEU A 148 10.44 10.70 -11.92
N PHE A 149 10.99 9.88 -11.04
CA PHE A 149 12.40 9.92 -10.65
C PHE A 149 13.23 8.79 -11.27
N LYS A 150 12.86 8.33 -12.47
CA LYS A 150 13.55 7.22 -13.16
C LYS A 150 15.06 7.40 -13.25
N SER A 151 15.52 8.63 -13.54
CA SER A 151 16.95 8.98 -13.65
C SER A 151 17.64 9.13 -12.27
N TYR A 152 16.87 9.33 -11.20
CA TYR A 152 17.36 9.53 -9.84
C TYR A 152 16.58 8.65 -8.86
N PRO A 153 16.65 7.32 -9.00
CA PRO A 153 15.76 6.40 -8.29
C PRO A 153 15.91 6.44 -6.77
N LEU A 154 17.08 6.79 -6.27
CA LEU A 154 17.29 6.97 -4.82
C LEU A 154 16.48 8.17 -4.29
N ILE A 155 16.44 9.28 -5.02
CA ILE A 155 15.61 10.44 -4.67
C ILE A 155 14.14 10.03 -4.69
N GLY A 156 13.71 9.31 -5.74
CA GLY A 156 12.34 8.76 -5.82
C GLY A 156 11.98 7.87 -4.63
N CYS A 157 12.91 7.03 -4.19
CA CYS A 157 12.72 6.19 -2.99
C CYS A 157 12.56 7.02 -1.71
N ILE A 158 13.40 8.04 -1.52
CA ILE A 158 13.31 8.95 -0.35
C ILE A 158 11.97 9.68 -0.36
N VAL A 159 11.57 10.24 -1.51
CA VAL A 159 10.29 10.94 -1.67
C VAL A 159 9.12 9.99 -1.42
N SER A 160 9.15 8.79 -2.00
CA SER A 160 8.11 7.78 -1.81
C SER A 160 8.01 7.31 -0.36
N TRP A 161 9.15 7.04 0.27
CA TRP A 161 9.22 6.67 1.69
C TRP A 161 8.56 7.73 2.58
N PHE A 162 8.95 8.98 2.37
CA PHE A 162 8.46 10.09 3.17
C PHE A 162 6.97 10.37 2.93
N ALA A 163 6.54 10.40 1.65
CA ALA A 163 5.15 10.59 1.28
C ALA A 163 4.24 9.51 1.88
N PHE A 164 4.59 8.23 1.75
CA PHE A 164 3.85 7.13 2.36
C PHE A 164 3.75 7.30 3.87
N THR A 165 4.89 7.57 4.54
CA THR A 165 4.93 7.75 5.99
C THR A 165 3.99 8.86 6.43
N LEU A 166 4.07 10.05 5.81
CA LEU A 166 3.24 11.19 6.15
C LEU A 166 1.75 10.93 5.95
N LEU A 167 1.39 10.22 4.89
CA LEU A 167 -0.02 9.89 4.59
C LEU A 167 -0.65 8.95 5.64
N HIS A 168 0.17 8.19 6.37
CA HIS A 168 -0.28 7.34 7.47
C HIS A 168 -0.29 8.05 8.83
N LEU A 169 0.16 9.30 8.89
CA LEU A 169 0.12 10.11 10.12
C LEU A 169 -1.17 10.91 10.18
N VAL A 170 -2.26 10.27 10.59
CA VAL A 170 -3.56 10.95 10.85
C VAL A 170 -3.39 12.08 11.85
N VAL A 171 -2.64 11.81 12.92
CA VAL A 171 -2.15 12.78 13.89
C VAL A 171 -0.66 12.53 14.04
N PHE A 172 0.14 13.60 13.88
CA PHE A 172 1.58 13.46 14.02
C PHE A 172 1.94 13.06 15.45
N ASN A 173 2.60 11.91 15.58
CA ASN A 173 3.35 11.54 16.76
C ASN A 173 4.58 10.73 16.34
N TRP A 174 5.63 10.78 17.16
CA TRP A 174 6.91 10.18 16.87
C TRP A 174 6.83 8.64 16.73
N TYR A 175 5.96 8.00 17.51
CA TYR A 175 5.78 6.54 17.48
C TYR A 175 5.13 6.08 16.16
N SER A 176 4.05 6.76 15.74
CA SER A 176 3.45 6.50 14.42
C SER A 176 4.45 6.74 13.29
N PHE A 177 5.27 7.80 13.39
CA PHE A 177 6.31 8.08 12.41
C PHE A 177 7.34 6.94 12.33
N LEU A 178 7.78 6.39 13.45
CA LEU A 178 8.70 5.26 13.47
C LEU A 178 8.07 4.01 12.86
N ILE A 179 6.86 3.64 13.26
CA ILE A 179 6.19 2.41 12.81
C ILE A 179 5.89 2.46 11.31
N TYR A 180 5.24 3.52 10.84
CA TYR A 180 4.88 3.65 9.41
C TYR A 180 6.09 4.01 8.55
N GLY A 181 7.06 4.76 9.08
CA GLY A 181 8.32 5.04 8.42
C GLY A 181 9.13 3.77 8.18
N PHE A 182 9.17 2.87 9.15
CA PHE A 182 9.86 1.60 9.00
C PHE A 182 9.13 0.67 8.01
N LEU A 183 7.80 0.58 8.08
CA LEU A 183 7.00 -0.15 7.09
C LEU A 183 7.30 0.36 5.68
N SER A 184 7.17 1.67 5.48
CA SER A 184 7.43 2.31 4.20
C SER A 184 8.86 2.08 3.70
N PHE A 185 9.84 2.11 4.61
CA PHE A 185 11.24 1.84 4.29
C PHE A 185 11.44 0.43 3.72
N ILE A 186 10.91 -0.59 4.38
CA ILE A 186 11.03 -1.98 3.92
C ILE A 186 10.39 -2.16 2.55
N ILE A 187 9.16 -1.67 2.35
CA ILE A 187 8.45 -1.82 1.08
C ILE A 187 9.16 -1.04 -0.04
N THR A 188 9.65 0.17 0.26
CA THR A 188 10.43 0.97 -0.68
C THR A 188 11.75 0.28 -1.05
N LEU A 189 12.41 -0.37 -0.09
CA LEU A 189 13.63 -1.14 -0.32
C LEU A 189 13.36 -2.35 -1.23
N VAL A 190 12.23 -3.06 -1.05
CA VAL A 190 11.79 -4.14 -1.95
C VAL A 190 11.66 -3.62 -3.37
N TYR A 191 10.96 -2.48 -3.55
CA TYR A 191 10.83 -1.86 -4.87
C TYR A 191 12.19 -1.44 -5.44
N TYR A 192 13.05 -0.84 -4.63
CA TYR A 192 14.39 -0.41 -5.06
C TYR A 192 15.25 -1.57 -5.56
N ILE A 193 15.23 -2.71 -4.88
CA ILE A 193 16.00 -3.91 -5.22
C ILE A 193 15.44 -4.58 -6.48
N LYS A 194 14.11 -4.76 -6.55
CA LYS A 194 13.47 -5.53 -7.62
C LYS A 194 13.11 -4.70 -8.85
N ARG A 195 12.96 -3.39 -8.70
CA ARG A 195 12.50 -2.48 -9.78
C ARG A 195 11.19 -2.95 -10.43
N ASP A 196 10.35 -3.57 -9.65
CA ASP A 196 9.12 -4.21 -10.11
C ASP A 196 8.06 -4.10 -9.02
N VAL A 197 7.00 -3.38 -9.34
CA VAL A 197 5.87 -3.08 -8.44
C VAL A 197 5.18 -4.36 -7.92
N ARG A 198 5.25 -5.46 -8.66
CA ARG A 198 4.62 -6.73 -8.28
C ARG A 198 5.25 -7.32 -7.01
N TYR A 199 6.57 -7.15 -6.82
CA TYR A 199 7.27 -7.63 -5.62
C TYR A 199 6.94 -6.76 -4.40
N SER A 200 6.94 -5.43 -4.55
CA SER A 200 6.58 -4.54 -3.44
C SER A 200 5.10 -4.69 -3.07
N PHE A 201 4.21 -4.86 -4.05
CA PHE A 201 2.81 -5.18 -3.82
C PHE A 201 2.63 -6.49 -3.04
N LEU A 202 3.32 -7.57 -3.46
CA LEU A 202 3.23 -8.86 -2.76
C LEU A 202 3.78 -8.77 -1.33
N ALA A 203 4.89 -8.06 -1.11
CA ALA A 203 5.43 -7.84 0.22
C ALA A 203 4.44 -7.05 1.11
N HIS A 204 3.87 -5.97 0.57
CA HIS A 204 2.89 -5.14 1.26
C HIS A 204 1.61 -5.92 1.60
N LEU A 205 1.03 -6.60 0.61
CA LEU A 205 -0.11 -7.51 0.81
C LEU A 205 0.16 -8.53 1.92
N SER A 206 1.35 -9.14 1.91
CA SER A 206 1.72 -10.16 2.90
C SER A 206 1.87 -9.58 4.30
N ILE A 207 2.41 -8.36 4.44
CA ILE A 207 2.48 -7.64 5.72
C ILE A 207 1.07 -7.35 6.22
N ASN A 208 0.19 -6.80 5.38
CA ASN A 208 -1.18 -6.50 5.77
C ASN A 208 -1.97 -7.77 6.13
N LEU A 209 -1.81 -8.85 5.35
CA LEU A 209 -2.45 -10.14 5.63
C LEU A 209 -2.05 -10.68 7.00
N LEU A 210 -0.76 -10.67 7.31
CA LEU A 210 -0.26 -11.14 8.60
C LEU A 210 -0.70 -10.21 9.75
N SER A 211 -0.72 -8.89 9.52
CA SER A 211 -1.22 -7.93 10.51
C SER A 211 -2.71 -8.14 10.81
N VAL A 212 -3.53 -8.36 9.77
CA VAL A 212 -4.96 -8.70 9.93
C VAL A 212 -5.12 -10.03 10.66
N PHE A 213 -4.33 -11.04 10.33
CA PHE A 213 -4.35 -12.32 11.02
C PHE A 213 -4.03 -12.17 12.52
N ILE A 214 -2.96 -11.44 12.83
CA ILE A 214 -2.56 -11.16 14.23
C ILE A 214 -3.69 -10.41 14.97
N MET A 215 -4.29 -9.41 14.33
CA MET A 215 -5.43 -8.67 14.90
C MET A 215 -6.63 -9.58 15.19
N LEU A 216 -6.94 -10.53 14.30
CA LEU A 216 -8.06 -11.47 14.50
C LEU A 216 -7.77 -12.48 15.61
N MET A 217 -6.54 -12.96 15.72
CA MET A 217 -6.16 -13.99 16.70
C MET A 217 -5.99 -13.42 18.11
N PHE A 218 -5.53 -12.19 18.24
CA PHE A 218 -5.17 -11.59 19.53
C PHE A 218 -6.04 -10.40 19.93
N GLY A 219 -7.07 -10.05 19.14
CA GLY A 219 -8.07 -9.04 19.47
C GLY A 219 -7.51 -7.61 19.59
N ARG A 220 -6.39 -7.34 18.93
CA ARG A 220 -5.67 -6.06 19.01
C ARG A 220 -5.65 -5.35 17.66
#